data_b259bf557fab1051698afba1954a23a4
#
_entry.id   b259bf557fab1051698afba1954a23a4
#
_cell.length_a   1.000
_cell.length_b   1.000
_cell.length_c   1.000
_cell.angle_alpha   90.00
_cell.angle_beta   90.00
_cell.angle_gamma   90.00
#
_symmetry.space_group_name_H-M   'P 1'
#
loop_
_entity.id
_entity.type
_entity.pdbx_description
1 polymer ?
#
loop_
_entity_poly.entity_id
_entity_poly.type
_entity_poly.pdbx_seq_one_letter_code
_entity_poly.pdbx_strand_id
1 'polypeptide(L)'
;MRVEKRALKDISRLQRSDQRRIVDFLENRLARRDNPRELGEALTGPLAGLWKYRVGSFRILTRIDDSALAIWVVQVGDRREVYR
;
A
#
# COMPACT_ATOMS: atom_id res chain seq x y z
N MET A 1 3.68 10.56 3.63
CA MET A 1 2.89 9.32 3.54
C MET A 1 2.13 9.09 4.85
N ARG A 2 0.91 8.65 4.74
CA ARG A 2 0.08 8.37 5.90
C ARG A 2 -0.42 6.94 5.86
N VAL A 3 -0.61 6.32 7.03
CA VAL A 3 -1.08 4.94 7.13
C VAL A 3 -2.35 4.94 7.96
N GLU A 4 -3.45 4.47 7.38
CA GLU A 4 -4.73 4.41 8.07
C GLU A 4 -4.71 3.34 9.16
N LYS A 5 -5.58 3.47 10.16
CA LYS A 5 -5.63 2.54 11.29
C LYS A 5 -5.76 1.09 10.85
N ARG A 6 -6.59 0.82 9.85
CA ARG A 6 -6.76 -0.52 9.32
C ARG A 6 -5.44 -1.08 8.81
N ALA A 7 -4.70 -0.28 8.02
CA ALA A 7 -3.44 -0.72 7.46
C ALA A 7 -2.39 -0.95 8.56
N LEU A 8 -2.37 -0.11 9.59
CA LEU A 8 -1.50 -0.33 10.74
C LEU A 8 -1.80 -1.66 11.42
N LYS A 9 -3.09 -1.98 11.60
CA LYS A 9 -3.49 -3.27 12.14
C LYS A 9 -3.04 -4.43 11.26
N ASP A 10 -3.25 -4.29 9.95
CA ASP A 10 -2.84 -5.32 9.00
C ASP A 10 -1.34 -5.60 9.12
N ILE A 11 -0.54 -4.55 9.17
CA ILE A 11 0.92 -4.68 9.29
C ILE A 11 1.30 -5.30 10.62
N SER A 12 0.63 -4.90 11.71
CA SER A 12 0.96 -5.39 13.06
C SER A 12 0.75 -6.89 13.22
N ARG A 13 -0.07 -7.51 12.37
CA ARG A 13 -0.35 -8.95 12.41
C ARG A 13 0.65 -9.78 11.63
N LEU A 14 1.55 -9.15 10.91
CA LEU A 14 2.53 -9.84 10.07
C LEU A 14 3.76 -10.23 10.89
N GLN A 15 4.52 -11.19 10.36
CA GLN A 15 5.82 -11.52 10.92
C GLN A 15 6.77 -10.33 10.75
N ARG A 16 7.78 -10.24 11.61
CA ARG A 16 8.72 -9.12 11.58
C ARG A 16 9.41 -8.93 10.24
N SER A 17 9.82 -10.02 9.60
CA SER A 17 10.49 -9.94 8.31
C SER A 17 9.58 -9.33 7.25
N ASP A 18 8.28 -9.67 7.28
CA ASP A 18 7.30 -9.12 6.34
C ASP A 18 7.01 -7.66 6.66
N GLN A 19 6.89 -7.32 7.96
CA GLN A 19 6.72 -5.94 8.37
C GLN A 19 7.86 -5.06 7.87
N ARG A 20 9.11 -5.51 8.04
CA ARG A 20 10.28 -4.77 7.59
C ARG A 20 10.27 -4.55 6.09
N ARG A 21 9.90 -5.59 5.34
CA ARG A 21 9.85 -5.52 3.88
C ARG A 21 8.83 -4.49 3.42
N ILE A 22 7.65 -4.50 4.04
CA ILE A 22 6.58 -3.56 3.70
C ILE A 22 6.96 -2.14 4.09
N VAL A 23 7.46 -1.94 5.30
CA VAL A 23 7.87 -0.61 5.76
C VAL A 23 9.00 -0.07 4.89
N ASP A 24 9.98 -0.92 4.56
CA ASP A 24 11.07 -0.51 3.68
C ASP A 24 10.55 -0.07 2.31
N PHE A 25 9.62 -0.82 1.72
CA PHE A 25 9.02 -0.44 0.46
C PHE A 25 8.33 0.92 0.56
N LEU A 26 7.53 1.11 1.60
CA LEU A 26 6.77 2.35 1.78
C LEU A 26 7.70 3.57 1.98
N GLU A 27 8.69 3.44 2.83
CA GLU A 27 9.56 4.56 3.19
C GLU A 27 10.66 4.85 2.17
N ASN A 28 11.27 3.80 1.62
CA ASN A 28 12.47 3.93 0.80
C ASN A 28 12.23 3.80 -0.70
N ARG A 29 11.07 3.33 -1.10
CA ARG A 29 10.73 3.22 -2.51
C ARG A 29 9.53 4.08 -2.87
N LEU A 30 8.38 3.86 -2.25
CA LEU A 30 7.17 4.57 -2.62
C LEU A 30 7.19 6.04 -2.22
N ALA A 31 7.54 6.34 -0.97
CA ALA A 31 7.52 7.72 -0.47
C ALA A 31 8.54 8.62 -1.17
N ARG A 32 9.56 8.04 -1.77
CA ARG A 32 10.64 8.80 -2.44
C ARG A 32 10.43 8.97 -3.95
N ARG A 33 9.39 8.38 -4.50
CA ARG A 33 9.11 8.51 -5.93
C ARG A 33 8.44 9.83 -6.24
N ASP A 34 8.87 10.48 -7.31
CA ASP A 34 8.20 11.68 -7.81
C ASP A 34 6.79 11.34 -8.28
N ASN A 35 6.65 10.22 -8.96
CA ASN A 35 5.35 9.71 -9.37
C ASN A 35 5.11 8.34 -8.75
N PRO A 36 4.39 8.25 -7.63
CA PRO A 36 4.14 6.97 -6.97
C PRO A 36 3.34 5.98 -7.81
N ARG A 37 2.63 6.47 -8.81
CA ARG A 37 1.83 5.60 -9.69
C ARG A 37 2.67 4.67 -10.56
N GLU A 38 3.93 5.03 -10.81
CA GLU A 38 4.81 4.23 -11.63
C GLU A 38 5.09 2.83 -11.05
N LEU A 39 5.04 2.70 -9.73
CA LEU A 39 5.31 1.42 -9.09
C LEU A 39 4.07 0.55 -8.91
N GLY A 40 2.90 1.07 -9.22
CA GLY A 40 1.65 0.40 -8.92
C GLY A 40 0.73 0.23 -10.12
N GLU A 41 -0.44 -0.31 -9.83
CA GLU A 41 -1.51 -0.49 -10.82
C GLU A 41 -2.80 0.10 -10.29
N ALA A 42 -3.52 0.82 -11.15
CA ALA A 42 -4.83 1.34 -10.82
C ALA A 42 -5.83 0.18 -10.71
N LEU A 43 -6.67 0.22 -9.69
CA LEU A 43 -7.74 -0.75 -9.54
C LEU A 43 -9.01 -0.25 -10.23
N THR A 44 -9.86 -1.20 -10.60
CA THR A 44 -11.13 -0.93 -11.27
C THR A 44 -12.28 -1.52 -10.46
N GLY A 45 -13.52 -1.32 -10.96
CA GLY A 45 -14.70 -1.86 -10.30
C GLY A 45 -14.94 -1.24 -8.93
N PRO A 46 -15.32 -2.05 -7.94
CA PRO A 46 -15.63 -1.54 -6.59
C PRO A 46 -14.45 -0.86 -5.89
N LEU A 47 -13.23 -1.14 -6.32
CA LEU A 47 -12.02 -0.55 -5.74
C LEU A 47 -11.42 0.55 -6.61
N ALA A 48 -12.18 1.05 -7.58
CA ALA A 48 -11.71 2.13 -8.45
C ALA A 48 -11.28 3.34 -7.61
N GLY A 49 -10.18 3.96 -8.02
CA GLY A 49 -9.59 5.08 -7.28
C GLY A 49 -8.45 4.67 -6.37
N LEU A 50 -8.30 3.37 -6.10
CA LEU A 50 -7.17 2.87 -5.32
C LEU A 50 -6.06 2.37 -6.24
N TRP A 51 -4.85 2.34 -5.69
CA TRP A 51 -3.65 1.85 -6.36
C TRP A 51 -3.09 0.66 -5.60
N LYS A 52 -2.68 -0.35 -6.35
CA LYS A 52 -2.16 -1.60 -5.81
C LYS A 52 -0.66 -1.67 -6.02
N TYR A 53 0.05 -2.09 -4.97
CA TYR A 53 1.49 -2.36 -5.03
C TYR A 53 1.76 -3.77 -4.54
N ARG A 54 2.77 -4.41 -5.12
CA ARG A 54 3.19 -5.76 -4.71
C ARG A 54 4.49 -5.69 -3.94
N VAL A 55 4.50 -6.36 -2.78
CA VAL A 55 5.71 -6.51 -1.97
C VAL A 55 5.77 -7.97 -1.53
N GLY A 56 6.58 -8.78 -2.22
CA GLY A 56 6.58 -10.22 -1.99
C GLY A 56 5.22 -10.83 -2.29
N SER A 57 4.67 -11.56 -1.34
CA SER A 57 3.34 -12.16 -1.45
C SER A 57 2.23 -11.21 -0.99
N PHE A 58 2.57 -10.01 -0.55
CA PHE A 58 1.60 -9.05 -0.02
C PHE A 58 1.19 -8.03 -1.06
N ARG A 59 0.01 -7.46 -0.85
CA ARG A 59 -0.50 -6.33 -1.63
C ARG A 59 -0.76 -5.18 -0.69
N ILE A 60 -0.43 -3.99 -1.18
CA ILE A 60 -0.67 -2.74 -0.47
C ILE A 60 -1.64 -1.94 -1.29
N LEU A 61 -2.77 -1.56 -0.70
CA LEU A 61 -3.74 -0.67 -1.36
C LEU A 61 -3.57 0.73 -0.81
N THR A 62 -3.52 1.70 -1.72
CA THR A 62 -3.34 3.11 -1.36
C THR A 62 -4.36 3.98 -2.08
N ARG A 63 -4.61 5.15 -1.50
CA ARG A 63 -5.30 6.25 -2.15
C ARG A 63 -4.30 7.38 -2.30
N ILE A 64 -4.18 7.91 -3.51
CA ILE A 64 -3.27 9.01 -3.81
C ILE A 64 -4.10 10.27 -3.96
N ASP A 65 -3.78 11.26 -3.13
CA ASP A 65 -4.44 12.57 -3.15
C ASP A 65 -3.45 13.59 -3.72
N ASP A 66 -3.65 13.95 -4.98
CA ASP A 66 -2.76 14.88 -5.67
C ASP A 66 -2.86 16.31 -5.11
N SER A 67 -4.04 16.70 -4.66
CA SER A 67 -4.24 18.07 -4.15
C SER A 67 -3.49 18.28 -2.84
N ALA A 68 -3.37 17.24 -2.02
CA ALA A 68 -2.64 17.30 -0.75
C ALA A 68 -1.22 16.75 -0.87
N LEU A 69 -0.81 16.26 -2.04
CA LEU A 69 0.47 15.59 -2.27
C LEU A 69 0.67 14.48 -1.24
N ALA A 70 -0.39 13.71 -0.99
CA ALA A 70 -0.40 12.71 0.06
C ALA A 70 -0.71 11.32 -0.51
N ILE A 71 -0.06 10.31 0.09
CA ILE A 71 -0.35 8.91 -0.17
C ILE A 71 -0.90 8.32 1.13
N TRP A 72 -2.08 7.71 1.04
CA TRP A 72 -2.73 7.05 2.17
C TRP A 72 -2.68 5.55 1.98
N VAL A 73 -1.99 4.85 2.86
CA VAL A 73 -1.99 3.37 2.87
C VAL A 73 -3.28 2.95 3.57
N VAL A 74 -4.17 2.29 2.83
CA VAL A 74 -5.50 1.95 3.35
C VAL A 74 -5.65 0.48 3.73
N GLN A 75 -4.88 -0.40 3.11
CA GLN A 75 -4.98 -1.84 3.41
C GLN A 75 -3.69 -2.54 3.02
N VAL A 76 -3.29 -3.53 3.82
CA VAL A 76 -2.18 -4.43 3.52
C VAL A 76 -2.67 -5.86 3.77
N GLY A 77 -2.40 -6.77 2.83
CA GLY A 77 -2.81 -8.14 3.02
C GLY A 77 -2.12 -9.09 2.07
N ASP A 78 -2.27 -10.38 2.37
CA ASP A 78 -1.79 -11.43 1.49
C ASP A 78 -2.60 -11.41 0.18
N ARG A 79 -1.94 -11.77 -0.93
CA ARG A 79 -2.58 -11.77 -2.25
C ARG A 79 -3.89 -12.53 -2.29
N ARG A 80 -4.01 -13.58 -1.49
CA ARG A 80 -5.20 -14.43 -1.48
C ARG A 80 -6.35 -13.83 -0.70
N GLU A 81 -6.12 -12.83 0.13
CA GLU A 81 -7.12 -12.26 1.04
C GLU A 81 -7.62 -10.89 0.62
N VAL A 82 -6.75 -10.06 0.03
CA VAL A 82 -7.06 -8.65 -0.27
C VAL A 82 -8.17 -8.50 -1.32
N TYR A 83 -8.38 -9.49 -2.16
CA TYR A 83 -9.35 -9.42 -3.27
C TYR A 83 -10.61 -10.24 -3.06
N ARG A 84 -10.88 -10.60 -1.88
CA ARG A 84 -12.15 -11.30 -1.59
C ARG A 84 -13.31 -10.35 -1.43
#